data_b7bd306d7c2f08fc0cc0919cff9a64a5
#
_entry.id   b7bd306d7c2f08fc0cc0919cff9a64a5
#
_cell.length_a   1.000
_cell.length_b   1.000
_cell.length_c   1.000
_cell.angle_alpha   90.00
_cell.angle_beta   90.00
_cell.angle_gamma   90.00
#
_symmetry.space_group_name_H-M   'P 1'
#
loop_
_entity.id
_entity.type
_entity.pdbx_description
1 polymer ?
#
loop_
_entity_poly.entity_id
_entity_poly.type
_entity_poly.pdbx_seq_one_letter_code
_entity_poly.pdbx_strand_id
1 'polypeptide(L)'
;MLLLKKDDIKKVFTMRDAIEADKEAFRIYCEGKSVNPLRTNISVPSQDASMLFMPGYVEELGCGGIKIVSVFPKNAQKGKPVIPATVLLLDGETGEVSAVLDGTYVTQIRTGAASGAAIDVLAKK
;
A
#
# COMPACT_ATOMS: atom_id res chain seq x y z
N MET A 1 -10.96 -12.95 9.27
CA MET A 1 -10.58 -11.83 8.38
C MET A 1 -10.85 -10.50 9.09
N LEU A 2 -9.84 -9.64 9.19
CA LEU A 2 -9.96 -8.29 9.74
C LEU A 2 -10.44 -7.30 8.67
N LEU A 3 -11.28 -6.35 9.07
CA LEU A 3 -11.66 -5.22 8.21
C LEU A 3 -11.20 -3.92 8.91
N LEU A 4 -10.17 -3.28 8.38
CA LEU A 4 -9.54 -2.10 8.98
C LEU A 4 -9.83 -0.86 8.13
N LYS A 5 -10.69 0.01 8.64
CA LYS A 5 -10.98 1.31 8.07
C LYS A 5 -9.90 2.33 8.45
N LYS A 6 -9.90 3.47 7.78
CA LYS A 6 -8.97 4.58 8.04
C LYS A 6 -8.82 4.91 9.54
N ASP A 7 -9.94 5.03 10.25
CA ASP A 7 -9.91 5.44 11.66
C ASP A 7 -9.41 4.32 12.59
N ASP A 8 -9.55 3.06 12.20
CA ASP A 8 -8.97 1.93 12.93
C ASP A 8 -7.45 1.92 12.77
N ILE A 9 -6.97 2.11 11.54
CA ILE A 9 -5.53 2.19 11.25
C ILE A 9 -4.90 3.36 12.01
N LYS A 10 -5.53 4.54 12.00
CA LYS A 10 -5.02 5.72 12.70
C LYS A 10 -4.83 5.54 14.21
N LYS A 11 -5.62 4.68 14.84
CA LYS A 11 -5.53 4.43 16.30
C LYS A 11 -4.28 3.65 16.68
N VAL A 12 -3.75 2.83 15.78
CA VAL A 12 -2.71 1.84 16.10
C VAL A 12 -1.44 2.00 15.27
N PHE A 13 -1.45 2.84 14.24
CA PHE A 13 -0.35 3.00 13.31
C PHE A 13 -0.05 4.47 13.04
N THR A 14 1.09 4.92 13.53
CA THR A 14 1.55 6.32 13.45
C THR A 14 2.45 6.56 12.23
N MET A 15 2.78 7.82 11.94
CA MET A 15 3.76 8.15 10.90
C MET A 15 5.15 7.58 11.24
N ARG A 16 5.54 7.53 12.53
CA ARG A 16 6.80 6.93 12.93
C ARG A 16 6.83 5.43 12.62
N ASP A 17 5.76 4.72 12.93
CA ASP A 17 5.64 3.29 12.59
C ASP A 17 5.73 3.08 11.08
N ALA A 18 5.10 3.95 10.29
CA ALA A 18 5.16 3.89 8.83
C ALA A 18 6.57 4.12 8.28
N ILE A 19 7.33 5.07 8.86
CA ILE A 19 8.72 5.32 8.49
C ILE A 19 9.60 4.10 8.76
N GLU A 20 9.46 3.48 9.93
CA GLU A 20 10.22 2.26 10.26
C GLU A 20 9.81 1.09 9.37
N ALA A 21 8.51 0.93 9.09
CA ALA A 21 8.01 -0.08 8.16
C ALA A 21 8.55 0.12 6.72
N ASP A 22 8.62 1.35 6.24
CA ASP A 22 9.20 1.65 4.93
C ASP A 22 10.70 1.35 4.86
N LYS A 23 11.47 1.70 5.91
CA LYS A 23 12.89 1.33 6.00
C LYS A 23 13.08 -0.18 5.93
N GLU A 24 12.27 -0.93 6.66
CA GLU A 24 12.29 -2.38 6.65
C GLU A 24 11.91 -2.96 5.29
N ALA A 25 10.88 -2.40 4.64
CA ALA A 25 10.47 -2.80 3.30
C ALA A 25 11.59 -2.57 2.27
N PHE A 26 12.31 -1.44 2.35
CA PHE A 26 13.47 -1.18 1.50
C PHE A 26 14.61 -2.17 1.76
N ARG A 27 14.88 -2.50 3.03
CA ARG A 27 15.89 -3.52 3.39
C ARG A 27 15.55 -4.87 2.75
N ILE A 28 14.33 -5.36 2.97
CA ILE A 28 13.83 -6.62 2.42
C ILE A 28 13.93 -6.63 0.88
N TYR A 29 13.54 -5.54 0.24
CA TYR A 29 13.61 -5.40 -1.21
C TYR A 29 15.05 -5.44 -1.72
N CYS A 30 15.96 -4.69 -1.11
CA CYS A 30 17.37 -4.64 -1.50
C CYS A 30 18.10 -5.98 -1.29
N GLU A 31 17.67 -6.76 -0.29
CA GLU A 31 18.19 -8.11 -0.04
C GLU A 31 17.60 -9.18 -0.97
N GLY A 32 16.68 -8.80 -1.86
CA GLY A 32 16.04 -9.74 -2.79
C GLY A 32 15.07 -10.72 -2.11
N LYS A 33 14.56 -10.37 -0.92
CA LYS A 33 13.67 -11.22 -0.10
C LYS A 33 12.18 -10.96 -0.32
N SER A 34 11.83 -10.18 -1.32
CA SER A 34 10.45 -9.93 -1.70
C SER A 34 10.20 -10.31 -3.15
N VAL A 35 9.01 -10.80 -3.42
CA VAL A 35 8.52 -11.04 -4.78
C VAL A 35 7.55 -9.91 -5.13
N ASN A 36 7.94 -9.06 -6.08
CA ASN A 36 7.17 -7.92 -6.50
C ASN A 36 6.92 -8.00 -8.01
N PRO A 37 5.89 -8.73 -8.47
CA PRO A 37 5.56 -8.80 -9.88
C PRO A 37 5.23 -7.43 -10.45
N LEU A 38 5.45 -7.27 -11.75
CA LEU A 38 5.06 -6.04 -12.42
C LEU A 38 3.54 -5.82 -12.27
N ARG A 39 3.16 -4.59 -11.91
CA ARG A 39 1.75 -4.23 -11.75
C ARG A 39 0.97 -4.43 -13.04
N THR A 40 -0.27 -4.89 -12.93
CA THR A 40 -1.22 -4.90 -14.04
C THR A 40 -1.95 -3.56 -14.08
N ASN A 41 -1.92 -2.89 -15.23
CA ASN A 41 -2.65 -1.65 -15.47
C ASN A 41 -3.74 -1.87 -16.50
N ILE A 42 -4.98 -1.51 -16.13
CA ILE A 42 -6.15 -1.55 -17.02
C ILE A 42 -6.61 -0.12 -17.26
N SER A 43 -6.55 0.32 -18.51
CA SER A 43 -7.06 1.63 -18.90
C SER A 43 -8.59 1.63 -18.98
N VAL A 44 -9.20 2.75 -18.57
CA VAL A 44 -10.64 3.01 -18.69
C VAL A 44 -10.84 4.29 -19.51
N PRO A 45 -10.74 4.22 -20.84
CA PRO A 45 -10.71 5.41 -21.71
C PRO A 45 -11.92 6.32 -21.57
N SER A 46 -13.12 5.76 -21.36
CA SER A 46 -14.37 6.53 -21.20
C SER A 46 -14.34 7.47 -19.98
N GLN A 47 -13.50 7.18 -18.99
CA GLN A 47 -13.35 7.97 -17.77
C GLN A 47 -12.02 8.72 -17.69
N ASP A 48 -11.15 8.58 -18.70
CA ASP A 48 -9.77 9.08 -18.64
C ASP A 48 -9.06 8.58 -17.37
N ALA A 49 -9.20 7.29 -17.11
CA ALA A 49 -8.87 6.67 -15.83
C ALA A 49 -8.09 5.37 -16.00
N SER A 50 -7.53 4.88 -14.90
CA SER A 50 -6.82 3.59 -14.86
C SER A 50 -7.07 2.85 -13.56
N MET A 51 -7.00 1.52 -13.63
CA MET A 51 -7.04 0.60 -12.50
C MET A 51 -5.72 -0.17 -12.44
N LEU A 52 -5.09 -0.20 -11.28
CA LEU A 52 -3.80 -0.86 -11.07
C LEU A 52 -3.93 -1.96 -10.00
N PHE A 53 -3.37 -3.11 -10.31
CA PHE A 53 -3.31 -4.27 -9.43
C PHE A 53 -1.84 -4.54 -9.10
N MET A 54 -1.48 -4.39 -7.84
CA MET A 54 -0.10 -4.40 -7.37
C MET A 54 0.10 -5.51 -6.34
N PRO A 55 0.38 -6.76 -6.79
CA PRO A 55 0.63 -7.87 -5.90
C PRO A 55 2.05 -7.82 -5.32
N GLY A 56 2.25 -8.54 -4.21
CA GLY A 56 3.56 -8.75 -3.61
C GLY A 56 3.53 -9.87 -2.58
N TYR A 57 4.71 -10.43 -2.29
CA TYR A 57 4.89 -11.47 -1.28
C TYR A 57 6.23 -11.29 -0.57
N VAL A 58 6.24 -11.52 0.73
CA VAL A 58 7.45 -11.47 1.56
C VAL A 58 7.53 -12.73 2.40
N GLU A 59 8.50 -13.60 2.08
CA GLU A 59 8.70 -14.90 2.75
C GLU A 59 8.93 -14.74 4.25
N GLU A 60 9.84 -13.85 4.67
CA GLU A 60 10.18 -13.69 6.09
C GLU A 60 9.03 -13.12 6.94
N LEU A 61 8.01 -12.53 6.32
CA LEU A 61 6.79 -12.08 6.98
C LEU A 61 5.64 -13.11 6.88
N GLY A 62 5.82 -14.18 6.09
CA GLY A 62 4.78 -15.16 5.83
C GLY A 62 3.50 -14.54 5.27
N CYS A 63 3.63 -13.48 4.46
CA CYS A 63 2.48 -12.67 4.05
C CYS A 63 2.56 -12.29 2.58
N GLY A 64 1.49 -12.55 1.87
CA GLY A 64 1.23 -12.00 0.55
C GLY A 64 0.23 -10.86 0.61
N GLY A 65 0.07 -10.16 -0.50
CA GLY A 65 -0.95 -9.13 -0.57
C GLY A 65 -1.12 -8.54 -1.96
N ILE A 66 -2.18 -7.79 -2.10
CA ILE A 66 -2.43 -7.00 -3.30
C ILE A 66 -3.02 -5.64 -2.93
N LYS A 67 -2.46 -4.59 -3.51
CA LYS A 67 -3.11 -3.29 -3.52
C LYS A 67 -3.85 -3.11 -4.83
N ILE A 68 -5.15 -2.89 -4.74
CA ILE A 68 -6.00 -2.45 -5.84
C ILE A 68 -6.14 -0.94 -5.69
N VAL A 69 -5.64 -0.18 -6.64
CA VAL A 69 -5.69 1.29 -6.63
C VAL A 69 -6.10 1.80 -7.99
N SER A 70 -6.95 2.80 -8.02
CA SER A 70 -7.43 3.39 -9.26
C SER A 70 -7.13 4.88 -9.30
N VAL A 71 -6.99 5.44 -10.48
CA VAL A 71 -6.88 6.88 -10.72
C VAL A 71 -8.08 7.29 -11.58
N PHE A 72 -9.04 7.98 -10.95
CA PHE A 72 -10.27 8.44 -11.57
C PHE A 72 -10.43 9.96 -11.37
N PRO A 73 -9.85 10.79 -12.22
CA PRO A 73 -9.84 12.25 -12.05
C PRO A 73 -11.23 12.87 -11.92
N LYS A 74 -12.20 12.34 -12.65
CA LYS A 74 -13.60 12.81 -12.64
C LYS A 74 -14.32 12.56 -11.31
N ASN A 75 -13.74 11.78 -10.40
CA ASN A 75 -14.31 11.56 -9.06
C ASN A 75 -14.32 12.83 -8.21
N ALA A 76 -13.40 13.76 -8.44
CA ALA A 76 -13.40 15.05 -7.76
C ALA A 76 -14.76 15.78 -7.89
N GLN A 77 -15.35 15.74 -9.09
CA GLN A 77 -16.66 16.36 -9.37
C GLN A 77 -17.83 15.65 -8.68
N LYS A 78 -17.60 14.40 -8.22
CA LYS A 78 -18.62 13.57 -7.56
C LYS A 78 -18.42 13.52 -6.04
N GLY A 79 -17.49 14.31 -5.48
CA GLY A 79 -17.11 14.26 -4.07
C GLY A 79 -16.51 12.92 -3.62
N LYS A 80 -15.95 12.15 -4.55
CA LYS A 80 -15.30 10.85 -4.28
C LYS A 80 -13.78 10.96 -4.36
N PRO A 81 -13.04 10.07 -3.69
CA PRO A 81 -11.59 10.01 -3.82
C PRO A 81 -11.16 9.86 -5.28
N VAL A 82 -10.20 10.67 -5.70
CA VAL A 82 -9.60 10.58 -7.04
C VAL A 82 -8.72 9.33 -7.16
N ILE A 83 -8.13 8.92 -6.05
CA ILE A 83 -7.27 7.72 -5.96
C ILE A 83 -7.83 6.77 -4.90
N PRO A 84 -8.99 6.11 -5.16
CA PRO A 84 -9.50 5.09 -4.25
C PRO A 84 -8.60 3.86 -4.27
N ALA A 85 -8.36 3.28 -3.10
CA ALA A 85 -7.56 2.06 -3.00
C ALA A 85 -8.04 1.14 -1.88
N THR A 86 -7.81 -0.15 -2.07
CA THR A 86 -8.02 -1.21 -1.07
C THR A 86 -6.78 -2.10 -1.06
N VAL A 87 -6.36 -2.52 0.12
CA VAL A 87 -5.30 -3.51 0.30
C VAL A 87 -5.89 -4.79 0.88
N LEU A 88 -5.58 -5.91 0.27
CA LEU A 88 -5.86 -7.25 0.79
C LEU A 88 -4.54 -7.85 1.27
N LEU A 89 -4.55 -8.43 2.47
CA LEU A 89 -3.45 -9.26 2.98
C LEU A 89 -3.87 -10.72 2.94
N LEU A 90 -2.94 -11.57 2.53
CA LEU A 90 -3.13 -13.02 2.44
C LEU A 90 -2.15 -13.70 3.41
N ASP A 91 -2.67 -14.67 4.12
CA ASP A 91 -1.86 -15.56 4.92
C ASP A 91 -0.99 -16.43 4.00
N GLY A 92 0.32 -16.47 4.27
CA GLY A 92 1.29 -17.15 3.41
C GLY A 92 1.26 -18.68 3.52
N GLU A 93 0.66 -19.23 4.58
CA GLU A 93 0.55 -20.67 4.77
C GLU A 93 -0.75 -21.24 4.16
N THR A 94 -1.85 -20.51 4.30
CA THR A 94 -3.18 -20.98 3.90
C THR A 94 -3.68 -20.37 2.59
N GLY A 95 -3.14 -19.21 2.19
CA GLY A 95 -3.61 -18.43 1.05
C GLY A 95 -4.94 -17.70 1.31
N GLU A 96 -5.48 -17.77 2.51
CA GLU A 96 -6.72 -17.08 2.86
C GLU A 96 -6.51 -15.57 3.01
N VAL A 97 -7.54 -14.78 2.67
CA VAL A 97 -7.52 -13.35 2.95
C VAL A 97 -7.64 -13.12 4.45
N SER A 98 -6.57 -12.66 5.08
CA SER A 98 -6.49 -12.41 6.52
C SER A 98 -7.00 -11.01 6.91
N ALA A 99 -6.80 -10.02 6.04
CA ALA A 99 -7.25 -8.65 6.29
C ALA A 99 -7.59 -7.88 5.02
N VAL A 100 -8.50 -6.92 5.18
CA VAL A 100 -8.86 -5.90 4.18
C VAL A 100 -8.66 -4.53 4.81
N LEU A 101 -7.86 -3.67 4.18
CA LEU A 101 -7.49 -2.37 4.71
C LEU A 101 -7.95 -1.22 3.79
N ASP A 102 -8.26 -0.07 4.39
CA ASP A 102 -8.40 1.20 3.64
C ASP A 102 -7.06 1.54 2.96
N GLY A 103 -6.96 1.16 1.69
CA GLY A 103 -5.76 1.38 0.88
C GLY A 103 -5.54 2.84 0.52
N THR A 104 -6.58 3.68 0.55
CA THR A 104 -6.46 5.12 0.29
C THR A 104 -5.62 5.76 1.39
N TYR A 105 -5.93 5.49 2.65
CA TYR A 105 -5.13 5.99 3.78
C TYR A 105 -3.74 5.37 3.84
N VAL A 106 -3.63 4.04 3.65
CA VAL A 106 -2.32 3.36 3.61
C VAL A 106 -1.44 3.95 2.50
N THR A 107 -1.99 4.24 1.33
CA THR A 107 -1.24 4.86 0.23
C THR A 107 -0.74 6.26 0.58
N GLN A 108 -1.52 7.05 1.30
CA GLN A 108 -1.10 8.37 1.76
C GLN A 108 0.03 8.29 2.78
N ILE A 109 -0.15 7.51 3.84
CA ILE A 109 0.81 7.44 4.95
C ILE A 109 2.15 6.84 4.51
N ARG A 110 2.14 5.74 3.71
CA ARG A 110 3.37 5.12 3.22
C ARG A 110 4.15 6.03 2.26
N THR A 111 3.45 6.85 1.47
CA THR A 111 4.12 7.77 0.54
C THR A 111 4.83 8.91 1.29
N GLY A 112 4.20 9.45 2.33
CA GLY A 112 4.84 10.42 3.23
C GLY A 112 5.98 9.79 4.02
N ALA A 113 5.80 8.55 4.47
CA ALA A 113 6.80 7.81 5.24
C ALA A 113 8.07 7.51 4.43
N ALA A 114 7.97 7.28 3.13
CA ALA A 114 9.14 7.08 2.27
C ALA A 114 10.06 8.32 2.26
N SER A 115 9.48 9.52 2.21
CA SER A 115 10.25 10.76 2.35
C SER A 115 10.85 10.89 3.75
N GLY A 116 10.10 10.55 4.80
CA GLY A 116 10.60 10.53 6.18
C GLY A 116 11.76 9.56 6.38
N ALA A 117 11.68 8.36 5.79
CA ALA A 117 12.76 7.37 5.83
C ALA A 117 14.03 7.90 5.14
N ALA A 118 13.88 8.54 3.98
CA ALA A 118 15.00 9.15 3.26
C ALA A 118 15.66 10.28 4.09
N ILE A 119 14.87 11.13 4.72
CA ILE A 119 15.37 12.21 5.58
C ILE A 119 16.12 11.63 6.78
N ASP A 120 15.56 10.65 7.47
CA ASP A 120 16.18 10.01 8.63
C ASP A 120 17.56 9.41 8.30
N VAL A 121 17.75 8.89 7.09
CA VAL A 121 18.99 8.21 6.68
C VAL A 121 19.99 9.17 6.03
N LEU A 122 19.52 10.13 5.24
CA LEU A 122 20.36 10.91 4.34
C LEU A 122 20.59 12.36 4.81
N ALA A 123 19.73 12.91 5.67
CA ALA A 123 19.89 14.29 6.15
C ALA A 123 21.13 14.43 7.02
N LYS A 124 21.87 15.53 6.85
CA LYS A 124 22.96 15.89 7.77
C LYS A 124 22.36 16.22 9.14
N LYS A 125 22.93 15.64 10.17
CA LYS A 125 22.61 15.97 11.57
C LYS A 125 23.31 17.26 11.97
#